data_30ad1e6155c5a98d08e07032daa4c818
#
_entry.id   30ad1e6155c5a98d08e07032daa4c818
#
_cell.length_a   1.000
_cell.length_b   1.000
_cell.length_c   1.000
_cell.angle_alpha   90.00
_cell.angle_beta   90.00
_cell.angle_gamma   90.00
#
_symmetry.space_group_name_H-M   'P 1'
#
loop_
_entity.id
_entity.type
_entity.pdbx_description
1 polymer ?
#
loop_
_entity_poly.entity_id
_entity_poly.type
_entity_poly.pdbx_seq_one_letter_code
_entity_poly.pdbx_strand_id
1 'polypeptide(L)'
;GDVYGFYSGKENGYVSAGVFYKDGKAIKDVAADGFKNVFCVQKDGSVQICSFDEFQSIKDNTMQALGGWDRLIANGKAVEYSINDNNMSFHPRTFMGVDEDCRKVLLFVIDGRQPGYSNGMRMEDMIYVCQGAGCHNAMNLDGGGSTTMVYRVEQGNKATFEIMNKPSDNPARSVANGLLVVEKK
;
A
#
# COMPACT_ATOMS: atom_id res chain seq x y z
N GLY A 1 3.48 1.42 -0.97
CA GLY A 1 4.00 2.24 0.07
C GLY A 1 3.30 3.56 0.25
N ASP A 2 3.61 4.19 1.32
CA ASP A 2 3.22 5.55 1.57
C ASP A 2 4.25 6.48 0.90
N VAL A 3 3.88 7.07 -0.18
CA VAL A 3 4.74 8.07 -0.78
C VAL A 3 4.12 9.44 -0.62
N TYR A 4 4.64 10.21 0.28
CA TYR A 4 4.80 11.63 0.08
C TYR A 4 5.96 12.14 0.92
N GLY A 5 7.03 12.32 0.26
CA GLY A 5 8.07 13.19 0.69
C GLY A 5 8.82 13.63 -0.54
N PHE A 6 8.22 14.49 -1.35
CA PHE A 6 9.03 15.36 -2.16
C PHE A 6 9.75 16.31 -1.22
N TYR A 7 10.76 15.81 -0.57
CA TYR A 7 11.74 16.69 0.01
C TYR A 7 12.63 17.18 -1.14
N SER A 8 12.34 18.35 -1.62
CA SER A 8 13.22 19.18 -2.44
C SER A 8 14.46 19.63 -1.67
N GLY A 9 14.96 18.84 -0.79
CA GLY A 9 16.15 19.02 0.03
C GLY A 9 17.23 18.07 -0.43
N LYS A 10 17.83 18.37 -1.42
CA LYS A 10 19.16 18.17 -2.06
C LYS A 10 20.07 17.01 -1.67
N GLU A 11 19.93 16.28 -0.57
CA GLU A 11 20.96 15.31 -0.16
C GLU A 11 20.47 13.93 0.34
N ASN A 12 19.19 13.72 0.64
CA ASN A 12 18.76 12.50 1.36
C ASN A 12 17.72 11.60 0.67
N GLY A 13 17.42 11.79 -0.59
CA GLY A 13 16.50 10.91 -1.30
C GLY A 13 15.04 10.99 -0.79
N TYR A 14 14.24 10.00 -1.17
CA TYR A 14 12.84 9.88 -0.74
C TYR A 14 12.77 9.35 0.70
N VAL A 15 11.89 9.92 1.51
CA VAL A 15 11.65 9.50 2.90
C VAL A 15 10.21 9.04 3.04
N SER A 16 9.99 7.93 3.73
CA SER A 16 8.64 7.46 4.08
C SER A 16 7.87 8.56 4.86
N ALA A 17 6.63 8.83 4.49
CA ALA A 17 5.80 9.79 5.19
C ALA A 17 5.21 9.22 6.48
N GLY A 18 4.74 7.97 6.45
CA GLY A 18 4.15 7.27 7.58
C GLY A 18 5.08 6.27 8.26
N VAL A 19 4.51 5.40 9.05
CA VAL A 19 5.22 4.32 9.76
C VAL A 19 6.03 3.46 8.79
N PHE A 20 7.25 3.13 9.17
CA PHE A 20 8.08 2.20 8.43
C PHE A 20 8.97 1.39 9.38
N TYR A 21 8.71 0.07 9.42
CA TYR A 21 9.49 -0.90 10.19
C TYR A 21 10.09 -1.94 9.26
N LYS A 22 11.31 -2.33 9.53
CA LYS A 22 12.00 -3.39 8.82
C LYS A 22 12.76 -4.28 9.81
N ASP A 23 12.51 -5.58 9.72
CA ASP A 23 13.17 -6.61 10.52
C ASP A 23 13.13 -6.30 12.04
N GLY A 24 11.96 -5.89 12.52
CA GLY A 24 11.71 -5.54 13.91
C GLY A 24 12.30 -4.19 14.37
N LYS A 25 12.82 -3.39 13.44
CA LYS A 25 13.41 -2.07 13.75
C LYS A 25 12.56 -0.95 13.17
N ALA A 26 12.24 0.02 14.01
CA ALA A 26 11.61 1.26 13.57
C ALA A 26 12.62 2.08 12.74
N ILE A 27 12.31 2.29 11.45
CA ILE A 27 12.99 3.27 10.61
C ILE A 27 12.27 4.61 10.75
N LYS A 28 10.94 4.55 10.87
CA LYS A 28 10.08 5.68 11.19
C LYS A 28 8.89 5.22 12.01
N ASP A 29 8.61 5.88 13.13
CA ASP A 29 7.54 5.56 14.08
C ASP A 29 6.69 6.80 14.37
N VAL A 30 6.18 7.41 13.31
CA VAL A 30 5.27 8.55 13.39
C VAL A 30 4.22 8.45 12.29
N ALA A 31 3.01 8.92 12.58
CA ALA A 31 2.01 9.16 11.54
C ALA A 31 2.18 10.60 11.04
N ALA A 32 2.32 10.76 9.72
CA ALA A 32 2.11 12.07 9.10
C ALA A 32 0.63 12.31 8.86
N ASP A 33 0.24 13.55 8.65
CA ASP A 33 -1.14 13.88 8.29
C ASP A 33 -1.59 13.09 7.05
N GLY A 34 -2.73 12.43 7.17
CA GLY A 34 -3.26 11.54 6.13
C GLY A 34 -2.75 10.09 6.17
N PHE A 35 -1.61 9.80 6.83
CA PHE A 35 -1.02 8.45 6.94
C PHE A 35 -1.29 7.81 8.29
N LYS A 36 -2.55 7.63 8.61
CA LYS A 36 -3.00 7.15 9.94
C LYS A 36 -3.35 5.67 9.99
N ASN A 37 -3.11 4.94 8.91
CA ASN A 37 -3.31 3.50 8.87
C ASN A 37 -1.98 2.77 8.65
N VAL A 38 -1.86 1.60 9.22
CA VAL A 38 -0.62 0.81 9.20
C VAL A 38 -0.95 -0.63 8.83
N PHE A 39 -0.28 -1.13 7.79
CA PHE A 39 -0.14 -2.55 7.57
C PHE A 39 1.06 -3.06 8.36
N CYS A 40 0.94 -4.16 9.09
CA CYS A 40 2.06 -4.75 9.80
C CYS A 40 2.05 -6.27 9.75
N VAL A 41 3.24 -6.84 9.84
CA VAL A 41 3.51 -8.27 10.00
C VAL A 41 4.11 -8.47 11.39
N GLN A 42 3.47 -9.29 12.21
CA GLN A 42 3.88 -9.59 13.57
C GLN A 42 4.97 -10.69 13.61
N LYS A 43 5.62 -10.87 14.75
CA LYS A 43 6.66 -11.91 14.95
C LYS A 43 6.13 -13.33 14.76
N ASP A 44 4.85 -13.56 15.00
CA ASP A 44 4.19 -14.86 14.79
C ASP A 44 3.76 -15.10 13.32
N GLY A 45 4.02 -14.13 12.43
CA GLY A 45 3.67 -14.14 11.02
C GLY A 45 2.23 -13.72 10.72
N SER A 46 1.43 -13.35 11.72
CA SER A 46 0.11 -12.76 11.47
C SER A 46 0.25 -11.38 10.84
N VAL A 47 -0.76 -11.00 10.05
CA VAL A 47 -0.80 -9.73 9.33
C VAL A 47 -2.00 -8.90 9.76
N GLN A 48 -1.82 -7.60 9.89
CA GLN A 48 -2.91 -6.70 10.30
C GLN A 48 -2.88 -5.40 9.50
N ILE A 49 -4.05 -4.81 9.35
CA ILE A 49 -4.21 -3.40 8.97
C ILE A 49 -4.98 -2.73 10.11
N CYS A 50 -4.38 -1.76 10.76
CA CYS A 50 -4.92 -1.08 11.93
C CYS A 50 -4.70 0.44 11.84
N SER A 51 -5.31 1.20 12.72
CA SER A 51 -4.99 2.62 12.88
C SER A 51 -3.59 2.80 13.50
N PHE A 52 -3.04 4.01 13.38
CA PHE A 52 -1.76 4.33 14.03
C PHE A 52 -1.84 4.18 15.56
N ASP A 53 -2.95 4.54 16.16
CA ASP A 53 -3.13 4.43 17.62
C ASP A 53 -3.18 2.96 18.07
N GLU A 54 -3.90 2.11 17.33
CA GLU A 54 -3.89 0.66 17.56
C GLU A 54 -2.48 0.07 17.36
N PHE A 55 -1.77 0.51 16.32
CA PHE A 55 -0.40 0.08 16.04
C PHE A 55 0.55 0.35 17.22
N GLN A 56 0.40 1.49 17.92
CA GLN A 56 1.25 1.81 19.06
C GLN A 56 1.18 0.76 20.18
N SER A 57 0.06 0.06 20.31
CA SER A 57 -0.12 -1.00 21.30
C SER A 57 0.52 -2.34 20.93
N ILE A 58 0.83 -2.56 19.63
CA ILE A 58 1.34 -3.84 19.11
C ILE A 58 2.73 -3.73 18.46
N LYS A 59 3.28 -2.54 18.33
CA LYS A 59 4.52 -2.27 17.59
C LYS A 59 5.73 -3.05 18.08
N ASP A 60 5.83 -3.32 19.36
CA ASP A 60 6.95 -4.07 19.96
C ASP A 60 6.99 -5.54 19.49
N ASN A 61 5.88 -6.05 18.99
CA ASN A 61 5.77 -7.37 18.39
C ASN A 61 5.82 -7.36 16.85
N THR A 62 6.07 -6.21 16.24
CA THR A 62 6.05 -6.04 14.79
C THR A 62 7.41 -6.29 14.17
N MET A 63 7.45 -7.06 13.09
CA MET A 63 8.62 -7.31 12.26
C MET A 63 8.71 -6.36 11.06
N GLN A 64 7.59 -6.17 10.37
CA GLN A 64 7.49 -5.28 9.22
C GLN A 64 6.28 -4.37 9.39
N ALA A 65 6.39 -3.10 9.04
CA ALA A 65 5.23 -2.22 8.99
C ALA A 65 5.38 -1.17 7.90
N LEU A 66 4.25 -0.80 7.33
CA LEU A 66 4.13 0.19 6.28
C LEU A 66 2.91 1.06 6.54
N GLY A 67 3.11 2.38 6.58
CA GLY A 67 2.02 3.35 6.64
C GLY A 67 1.23 3.42 5.34
N GLY A 68 -0.02 3.79 5.44
CA GLY A 68 -0.90 4.01 4.30
C GLY A 68 -1.93 5.10 4.57
N TRP A 69 -2.72 5.39 3.55
CA TRP A 69 -3.71 6.46 3.54
C TRP A 69 -5.03 6.05 4.20
N ASP A 70 -6.13 6.29 3.49
CA ASP A 70 -7.47 6.04 3.98
C ASP A 70 -7.69 4.55 4.27
N ARG A 71 -8.39 4.27 5.37
CA ARG A 71 -8.96 2.96 5.62
C ARG A 71 -10.13 2.75 4.67
N LEU A 72 -10.19 1.61 4.01
CA LEU A 72 -11.28 1.23 3.10
C LEU A 72 -12.30 0.34 3.81
N ILE A 73 -11.79 -0.68 4.49
CA ILE A 73 -12.58 -1.65 5.25
C ILE A 73 -11.98 -1.75 6.66
N ALA A 74 -12.85 -1.74 7.66
CA ALA A 74 -12.49 -2.03 9.05
C ALA A 74 -13.44 -3.08 9.62
N ASN A 75 -12.90 -4.19 10.09
CA ASN A 75 -13.66 -5.28 10.69
C ASN A 75 -14.84 -5.74 9.81
N GLY A 76 -14.58 -5.95 8.52
CA GLY A 76 -15.56 -6.39 7.53
C GLY A 76 -16.54 -5.31 7.03
N LYS A 77 -16.43 -4.08 7.53
CA LYS A 77 -17.35 -2.99 7.17
C LYS A 77 -16.63 -1.88 6.42
N ALA A 78 -17.30 -1.31 5.42
CA ALA A 78 -16.82 -0.10 4.74
C ALA A 78 -16.66 1.05 5.76
N VAL A 79 -15.57 1.79 5.61
CA VAL A 79 -15.31 2.98 6.43
C VAL A 79 -15.74 4.22 5.65
N GLU A 80 -16.33 5.18 6.36
CA GLU A 80 -16.61 6.49 5.79
C GLU A 80 -15.30 7.19 5.38
N TYR A 81 -15.29 7.78 4.20
CA TYR A 81 -14.14 8.50 3.66
C TYR A 81 -14.51 9.95 3.31
N SER A 82 -13.52 10.80 3.29
CA SER A 82 -13.71 12.22 2.96
C SER A 82 -14.13 12.38 1.50
N ILE A 83 -15.18 13.14 1.25
CA ILE A 83 -15.60 13.54 -0.09
C ILE A 83 -14.70 14.70 -0.54
N ASN A 84 -13.79 14.39 -1.44
CA ASN A 84 -12.88 15.35 -2.05
C ASN A 84 -12.60 14.94 -3.50
N ASP A 85 -11.98 15.82 -4.28
CA ASP A 85 -11.72 15.58 -5.71
C ASP A 85 -10.91 14.33 -5.96
N ASN A 86 -9.91 14.02 -5.13
CA ASN A 86 -9.09 12.83 -5.27
C ASN A 86 -9.87 11.54 -5.07
N ASN A 87 -10.75 11.50 -4.05
CA ASN A 87 -11.51 10.30 -3.71
C ASN A 87 -12.67 10.06 -4.69
N MET A 88 -13.25 11.14 -5.23
CA MET A 88 -14.37 11.09 -6.17
C MET A 88 -13.95 10.94 -7.63
N SER A 89 -12.67 11.10 -7.95
CA SER A 89 -12.16 11.02 -9.33
C SER A 89 -11.51 9.67 -9.62
N PHE A 90 -11.53 9.31 -10.90
CA PHE A 90 -10.85 8.10 -11.39
C PHE A 90 -9.35 8.34 -11.45
N HIS A 91 -8.59 7.51 -10.75
CA HIS A 91 -7.13 7.52 -10.73
C HIS A 91 -6.56 6.10 -10.76
N PRO A 92 -5.31 5.91 -11.22
CA PRO A 92 -4.58 4.69 -10.91
C PRO A 92 -4.52 4.52 -9.39
N ARG A 93 -4.74 3.31 -8.91
CA ARG A 93 -4.82 3.03 -7.47
C ARG A 93 -3.95 1.85 -7.09
N THR A 94 -3.37 1.95 -5.91
CA THR A 94 -2.72 0.85 -5.21
C THR A 94 -3.37 0.71 -3.84
N PHE A 95 -3.83 -0.46 -3.51
CA PHE A 95 -4.46 -0.72 -2.21
C PHE A 95 -4.23 -2.17 -1.80
N MET A 96 -4.49 -2.45 -0.53
CA MET A 96 -4.28 -3.77 0.02
C MET A 96 -5.34 -4.12 1.05
N GLY A 97 -5.53 -5.42 1.25
CA GLY A 97 -6.41 -5.95 2.27
C GLY A 97 -5.83 -7.18 2.96
N VAL A 98 -6.40 -7.49 4.12
CA VAL A 98 -6.14 -8.73 4.86
C VAL A 98 -7.48 -9.42 5.15
N ASP A 99 -7.46 -10.75 5.18
CA ASP A 99 -8.62 -11.56 5.54
C ASP A 99 -8.90 -11.53 7.05
N GLU A 100 -10.01 -12.13 7.46
CA GLU A 100 -10.44 -12.18 8.87
C GLU A 100 -9.46 -12.98 9.74
N ASP A 101 -8.88 -14.04 9.19
CA ASP A 101 -7.95 -14.91 9.88
C ASP A 101 -6.54 -14.32 10.05
N CYS A 102 -6.29 -13.10 9.53
CA CYS A 102 -4.99 -12.42 9.59
C CYS A 102 -3.84 -13.23 8.98
N ARG A 103 -4.11 -14.01 7.94
CA ARG A 103 -3.16 -14.92 7.28
C ARG A 103 -2.95 -14.65 5.80
N LYS A 104 -3.89 -14.00 5.16
CA LYS A 104 -3.84 -13.69 3.74
C LYS A 104 -3.73 -12.20 3.50
N VAL A 105 -2.81 -11.82 2.64
CA VAL A 105 -2.68 -10.44 2.13
C VAL A 105 -3.13 -10.41 0.69
N LEU A 106 -4.00 -9.47 0.36
CA LEU A 106 -4.45 -9.18 -1.00
C LEU A 106 -3.84 -7.85 -1.44
N LEU A 107 -3.20 -7.85 -2.59
CA LEU A 107 -2.55 -6.68 -3.17
C LEU A 107 -3.24 -6.32 -4.48
N PHE A 108 -3.61 -5.07 -4.65
CA PHE A 108 -4.34 -4.58 -5.80
C PHE A 108 -3.62 -3.40 -6.45
N VAL A 109 -3.52 -3.43 -7.77
CA VAL A 109 -3.15 -2.30 -8.61
C VAL A 109 -4.18 -2.11 -9.70
N ILE A 110 -4.58 -0.87 -9.93
CA ILE A 110 -5.54 -0.49 -10.96
C ILE A 110 -4.88 0.54 -11.85
N ASP A 111 -4.72 0.22 -13.11
CA ASP A 111 -4.24 1.19 -14.10
C ASP A 111 -5.24 2.33 -14.28
N GLY A 112 -4.76 3.49 -14.71
CA GLY A 112 -5.63 4.63 -14.93
C GLY A 112 -4.93 5.78 -15.66
N ARG A 113 -5.66 6.88 -15.87
CA ARG A 113 -5.19 8.06 -16.61
C ARG A 113 -4.75 7.74 -18.04
N GLN A 114 -5.31 6.70 -18.64
CA GLN A 114 -4.98 6.24 -19.98
C GLN A 114 -6.27 6.09 -20.80
N PRO A 115 -6.75 7.16 -21.47
CA PRO A 115 -7.96 7.13 -22.28
C PRO A 115 -7.95 6.01 -23.31
N GLY A 116 -9.05 5.29 -23.41
CA GLY A 116 -9.18 4.13 -24.31
C GLY A 116 -8.64 2.81 -23.75
N TYR A 117 -7.93 2.85 -22.59
CA TYR A 117 -7.46 1.66 -21.90
C TYR A 117 -8.05 1.55 -20.48
N SER A 118 -7.71 2.46 -19.59
CA SER A 118 -8.25 2.53 -18.23
C SER A 118 -8.27 3.98 -17.72
N ASN A 119 -9.40 4.39 -17.17
CA ASN A 119 -9.50 5.68 -16.50
C ASN A 119 -9.02 5.60 -15.03
N GLY A 120 -9.02 4.40 -14.45
CA GLY A 120 -8.73 4.18 -13.04
C GLY A 120 -9.97 3.85 -12.22
N MET A 121 -9.90 4.11 -10.92
CA MET A 121 -10.92 3.75 -9.94
C MET A 121 -11.10 4.86 -8.91
N ARG A 122 -12.34 5.08 -8.45
CA ARG A 122 -12.66 5.97 -7.33
C ARG A 122 -12.48 5.26 -5.99
N MET A 123 -12.55 5.99 -4.89
CA MET A 123 -12.46 5.40 -3.55
C MET A 123 -13.57 4.38 -3.29
N GLU A 124 -14.80 4.70 -3.67
CA GLU A 124 -15.96 3.82 -3.53
C GLU A 124 -15.76 2.48 -4.25
N ASP A 125 -15.24 2.54 -5.47
CA ASP A 125 -15.01 1.35 -6.29
C ASP A 125 -13.96 0.41 -5.64
N MET A 126 -12.91 0.98 -4.99
CA MET A 126 -11.94 0.18 -4.22
C MET A 126 -12.60 -0.55 -3.04
N ILE A 127 -13.53 0.12 -2.34
CA ILE A 127 -14.28 -0.49 -1.24
C ILE A 127 -15.07 -1.70 -1.74
N TYR A 128 -15.79 -1.58 -2.85
CA TYR A 128 -16.53 -2.71 -3.44
C TYR A 128 -15.62 -3.86 -3.86
N VAL A 129 -14.46 -3.54 -4.45
CA VAL A 129 -13.47 -4.57 -4.81
C VAL A 129 -12.95 -5.30 -3.57
N CYS A 130 -12.61 -4.56 -2.51
CA CYS A 130 -12.15 -5.15 -1.25
C CYS A 130 -13.22 -6.05 -0.62
N GLN A 131 -14.49 -5.61 -0.60
CA GLN A 131 -15.60 -6.41 -0.10
C GLN A 131 -15.79 -7.69 -0.92
N GLY A 132 -15.82 -7.57 -2.26
CA GLY A 132 -15.97 -8.71 -3.16
C GLY A 132 -14.80 -9.71 -3.08
N ALA A 133 -13.60 -9.25 -2.73
CA ALA A 133 -12.41 -10.08 -2.52
C ALA A 133 -12.32 -10.70 -1.11
N GLY A 134 -13.26 -10.40 -0.21
CA GLY A 134 -13.29 -10.93 1.16
C GLY A 134 -12.29 -10.27 2.11
N CYS A 135 -11.91 -9.03 1.87
CA CYS A 135 -11.08 -8.29 2.80
C CYS A 135 -11.86 -8.00 4.09
N HIS A 136 -11.29 -8.37 5.23
CA HIS A 136 -11.78 -8.01 6.56
C HIS A 136 -11.27 -6.63 6.99
N ASN A 137 -10.03 -6.31 6.64
CA ASN A 137 -9.46 -4.98 6.77
C ASN A 137 -8.76 -4.59 5.46
N ALA A 138 -8.87 -3.33 5.05
CA ALA A 138 -8.24 -2.85 3.82
C ALA A 138 -7.86 -1.37 3.94
N MET A 139 -6.80 -0.97 3.25
CA MET A 139 -6.34 0.42 3.19
C MET A 139 -5.84 0.82 1.80
N ASN A 140 -5.97 2.09 1.50
CA ASN A 140 -5.41 2.73 0.32
C ASN A 140 -3.91 3.01 0.52
N LEU A 141 -3.14 2.83 -0.53
CA LEU A 141 -1.73 3.17 -0.61
C LEU A 141 -1.51 4.31 -1.60
N ASP A 142 -0.26 4.69 -1.87
CA ASP A 142 0.03 5.67 -2.91
C ASP A 142 -0.37 5.15 -4.29
N GLY A 143 -1.05 5.98 -5.02
CA GLY A 143 -1.61 5.70 -6.34
C GLY A 143 -1.03 6.57 -7.44
N GLY A 144 -1.83 6.86 -8.45
CA GLY A 144 -1.41 7.70 -9.57
C GLY A 144 -0.21 7.12 -10.29
N GLY A 145 0.79 7.94 -10.57
CA GLY A 145 2.02 7.52 -11.24
C GLY A 145 2.89 6.52 -10.46
N SER A 146 2.63 6.37 -9.15
CA SER A 146 3.33 5.40 -8.30
C SER A 146 2.73 3.99 -8.36
N THR A 147 1.56 3.83 -8.98
CA THR A 147 0.87 2.53 -9.12
C THR A 147 1.70 1.59 -9.99
N THR A 148 2.43 0.68 -9.35
CA THR A 148 3.31 -0.26 -10.06
C THR A 148 3.36 -1.59 -9.31
N MET A 149 3.15 -2.68 -10.02
CA MET A 149 3.35 -4.04 -9.51
C MET A 149 4.36 -4.75 -10.41
N VAL A 150 5.34 -5.38 -9.77
CA VAL A 150 6.39 -6.11 -10.46
C VAL A 150 6.44 -7.55 -9.98
N TYR A 151 6.87 -8.45 -10.83
CA TYR A 151 7.17 -9.83 -10.45
C TYR A 151 8.56 -10.22 -10.92
N ARG A 152 9.14 -11.15 -10.22
CA ARG A 152 10.46 -11.70 -10.55
C ARG A 152 10.30 -12.77 -11.60
N VAL A 153 11.05 -12.65 -12.70
CA VAL A 153 11.15 -13.66 -13.76
C VAL A 153 12.52 -14.29 -13.70
N GLU A 154 12.56 -15.61 -13.66
CA GLU A 154 13.80 -16.38 -13.75
C GLU A 154 14.03 -16.85 -15.19
N GLN A 155 15.16 -16.46 -15.77
CA GLN A 155 15.61 -16.90 -17.10
C GLN A 155 16.98 -17.55 -16.97
N GLY A 156 17.00 -18.86 -16.80
CA GLY A 156 18.22 -19.60 -16.50
C GLY A 156 18.84 -19.17 -15.17
N ASN A 157 20.08 -18.69 -15.18
CA ASN A 157 20.80 -18.21 -13.99
C ASN A 157 20.61 -16.72 -13.71
N LYS A 158 19.73 -16.02 -14.44
CA LYS A 158 19.47 -14.59 -14.27
C LYS A 158 18.03 -14.38 -13.78
N ALA A 159 17.88 -13.47 -12.85
CA ALA A 159 16.58 -12.97 -12.44
C ALA A 159 16.40 -11.53 -12.93
N THR A 160 15.23 -11.24 -13.50
CA THR A 160 14.79 -9.91 -13.90
C THR A 160 13.47 -9.59 -13.21
N PHE A 161 13.09 -8.31 -13.21
CA PHE A 161 11.78 -7.88 -12.73
C PHE A 161 11.00 -7.32 -13.91
N GLU A 162 9.77 -7.79 -14.07
CA GLU A 162 8.84 -7.31 -15.10
C GLU A 162 7.65 -6.61 -14.46
N ILE A 163 7.21 -5.52 -15.08
CA ILE A 163 6.03 -4.76 -14.63
C ILE A 163 4.78 -5.50 -15.11
N MET A 164 3.87 -5.81 -14.18
CA MET A 164 2.63 -6.53 -14.44
C MET A 164 1.49 -5.63 -14.94
N ASN A 165 1.48 -4.38 -14.51
CA ASN A 165 0.47 -3.40 -14.90
C ASN A 165 1.02 -2.42 -15.95
N LYS A 166 0.24 -1.43 -16.33
CA LYS A 166 0.64 -0.36 -17.25
C LYS A 166 0.66 0.97 -16.50
N PRO A 167 1.81 1.36 -15.89
CA PRO A 167 1.91 2.62 -15.14
C PRO A 167 1.52 3.83 -15.99
N SER A 168 0.90 4.83 -15.37
CA SER A 168 0.55 6.07 -16.06
C SER A 168 1.75 6.98 -16.33
N ASP A 169 2.84 6.81 -15.58
CA ASP A 169 4.09 7.53 -15.79
C ASP A 169 5.07 6.67 -16.62
N ASN A 170 5.74 7.28 -17.58
CA ASN A 170 6.74 6.61 -18.41
C ASN A 170 8.01 7.46 -18.50
N PRO A 171 9.15 7.02 -17.93
CA PRO A 171 9.34 5.76 -17.21
C PRO A 171 8.54 5.71 -15.90
N ALA A 172 8.35 4.48 -15.36
CA ALA A 172 7.69 4.27 -14.08
C ALA A 172 8.33 5.13 -12.97
N ARG A 173 7.49 5.72 -12.14
CA ARG A 173 7.93 6.67 -11.12
C ARG A 173 8.80 6.00 -10.05
N SER A 174 9.87 6.69 -9.64
CA SER A 174 10.62 6.32 -8.43
C SER A 174 9.77 6.55 -7.18
N VAL A 175 9.80 5.59 -6.26
CA VAL A 175 9.04 5.62 -4.99
C VAL A 175 9.98 5.45 -3.80
N ALA A 176 9.57 5.97 -2.63
CA ALA A 176 10.39 5.95 -1.43
C ALA A 176 10.53 4.56 -0.81
N ASN A 177 9.46 3.77 -0.87
CA ASN A 177 9.38 2.42 -0.33
C ASN A 177 8.39 1.58 -1.13
N GLY A 178 8.32 0.30 -0.81
CA GLY A 178 7.38 -0.63 -1.43
C GLY A 178 7.24 -1.89 -0.58
N LEU A 179 6.29 -2.72 -0.94
CA LEU A 179 6.09 -4.04 -0.36
C LEU A 179 6.75 -5.10 -1.24
N LEU A 180 7.62 -5.91 -0.65
CA LEU A 180 8.23 -7.05 -1.32
C LEU A 180 7.72 -8.34 -0.68
N VAL A 181 7.14 -9.21 -1.50
CA VAL A 181 6.74 -10.55 -1.08
C VAL A 181 7.79 -11.54 -1.56
N VAL A 182 8.32 -12.34 -0.62
CA VAL A 182 9.32 -13.36 -0.90
C VAL A 182 8.90 -14.69 -0.30
N GLU A 183 9.22 -15.77 -0.98
CA GLU A 183 9.06 -17.11 -0.44
C GLU A 183 10.06 -17.33 0.69
N LYS A 184 9.59 -17.83 1.83
CA LYS A 184 10.46 -18.21 2.93
C LYS A 184 11.07 -19.56 2.59
N LYS A 185 12.39 -19.58 2.42
CA LYS A 185 13.15 -20.81 2.28
C LYS A 185 13.28 -21.55 3.60
#